data_591ca31cd9c14781a9ae4fe0b0c480a4
#
_entry.id   591ca31cd9c14781a9ae4fe0b0c480a4
#
_cell.length_a   1.000
_cell.length_b   1.000
_cell.length_c   1.000
_cell.angle_alpha   90.00
_cell.angle_beta   90.00
_cell.angle_gamma   90.00
#
_symmetry.space_group_name_H-M   'P 1'
#
loop_
_entity.id
_entity.type
_entity.pdbx_description
1 polymer ?
#
loop_
_entity_poly.entity_id
_entity_poly.type
_entity_poly.pdbx_seq_one_letter_code
_entity_poly.pdbx_strand_id
1 'polypeptide(L)'
;GGCHAQMYTMGTLLRHGSDEQKAKWLPKIASGELRLQAFGVTEPTSGTDTTSLKTFAKKDANGDYVVNGQKIWTSRAEYSDLMILLARTTPKDQVTKKTEGLSVFLVDMREARGHGLEIRPIRTMMNHATTEVFFTDMKVPKENLIGEEGKGFRYILSGMNAERILIASECVGDAKWFIAKASAYAKDRAVFGRPIGQNQGIQFPIAKAYANMRAAELMVKEATRKYEAGMDCGAEANMAKMLAADASFEAANACIQTHGGFGFAEEYDVERKFRETRLYQVAPISTNLILSHLAEHVLGMPRSY
;
A
#
# COMPACT_ATOMS: atom_id res chain seq x y z
N GLY A 1 -0.17 0.66 -9.91
CA GLY A 1 0.33 -0.37 -8.96
C GLY A 1 1.85 -0.57 -9.06
N GLY A 2 2.42 -0.67 -10.26
CA GLY A 2 3.87 -0.90 -10.42
C GLY A 2 4.73 0.26 -9.93
N CYS A 3 4.39 1.49 -10.27
CA CYS A 3 5.10 2.68 -9.79
C CYS A 3 4.97 2.83 -8.26
N HIS A 4 3.76 2.72 -7.76
CA HIS A 4 3.47 2.79 -6.33
C HIS A 4 4.31 1.77 -5.55
N ALA A 5 4.24 0.50 -5.92
CA ALA A 5 4.97 -0.57 -5.24
C ALA A 5 6.50 -0.31 -5.21
N GLN A 6 7.07 0.16 -6.32
CA GLN A 6 8.51 0.47 -6.37
C GLN A 6 8.89 1.68 -5.51
N MET A 7 8.05 2.70 -5.45
CA MET A 7 8.35 3.92 -4.68
C MET A 7 8.46 3.64 -3.19
N TYR A 8 7.51 2.95 -2.59
CA TYR A 8 7.54 2.72 -1.14
C TYR A 8 8.52 1.62 -0.73
N THR A 9 8.68 0.55 -1.54
CA THR A 9 9.64 -0.52 -1.23
C THR A 9 11.09 -0.04 -1.35
N MET A 10 11.41 0.71 -2.41
CA MET A 10 12.72 1.29 -2.62
C MET A 10 13.13 2.24 -1.48
N GLY A 11 12.16 2.97 -0.92
CA GLY A 11 12.41 3.89 0.20
C GLY A 11 13.04 3.22 1.43
N THR A 12 12.75 1.95 1.69
CA THR A 12 13.38 1.19 2.77
C THR A 12 14.87 0.96 2.50
N LEU A 13 15.22 0.51 1.29
CA LEU A 13 16.59 0.33 0.87
C LEU A 13 17.36 1.66 0.84
N LEU A 14 16.75 2.71 0.30
CA LEU A 14 17.37 4.03 0.18
C LEU A 14 17.74 4.63 1.54
N ARG A 15 16.86 4.52 2.54
CA ARG A 15 17.07 5.11 3.86
C ARG A 15 17.95 4.27 4.79
N HIS A 16 17.87 2.94 4.69
CA HIS A 16 18.42 2.03 5.69
C HIS A 16 19.42 1.00 5.14
N GLY A 17 19.56 0.89 3.82
CA GLY A 17 20.58 0.05 3.19
C GLY A 17 22.00 0.56 3.46
N SER A 18 22.97 -0.33 3.46
CA SER A 18 24.38 0.05 3.49
C SER A 18 24.80 0.75 2.18
N ASP A 19 25.95 1.42 2.19
CA ASP A 19 26.44 2.08 0.98
C ASP A 19 26.74 1.07 -0.14
N GLU A 20 27.22 -0.13 0.22
CA GLU A 20 27.45 -1.24 -0.71
C GLU A 20 26.12 -1.74 -1.32
N GLN A 21 25.08 -1.91 -0.48
CA GLN A 21 23.75 -2.30 -0.96
C GLN A 21 23.17 -1.25 -1.91
N LYS A 22 23.28 0.03 -1.54
CA LYS A 22 22.80 1.14 -2.39
C LYS A 22 23.55 1.19 -3.72
N ALA A 23 24.88 1.10 -3.69
CA ALA A 23 25.72 1.10 -4.89
C ALA A 23 25.43 -0.10 -5.81
N LYS A 24 25.16 -1.27 -5.24
CA LYS A 24 24.85 -2.50 -5.97
C LYS A 24 23.47 -2.46 -6.65
N TRP A 25 22.45 -1.97 -5.94
CA TRP A 25 21.07 -2.17 -6.33
C TRP A 25 20.36 -0.93 -6.91
N LEU A 26 20.60 0.27 -6.33
CA LEU A 26 19.85 1.46 -6.73
C LEU A 26 20.06 1.87 -8.20
N PRO A 27 21.27 1.83 -8.79
CA PRO A 27 21.45 2.15 -10.21
C PRO A 27 20.64 1.25 -11.13
N LYS A 28 20.58 -0.04 -10.83
CA LYS A 28 19.84 -1.04 -11.62
C LYS A 28 18.33 -0.88 -11.48
N ILE A 29 17.85 -0.46 -10.30
CA ILE A 29 16.45 -0.13 -10.06
C ILE A 29 16.08 1.16 -10.82
N ALA A 30 16.94 2.16 -10.76
CA ALA A 30 16.71 3.45 -11.44
C ALA A 30 16.71 3.33 -12.97
N SER A 31 17.55 2.47 -13.54
CA SER A 31 17.57 2.20 -14.99
C SER A 31 16.39 1.32 -15.47
N GLY A 32 15.65 0.72 -14.54
CA GLY A 32 14.61 -0.25 -14.87
C GLY A 32 15.10 -1.66 -15.21
N GLU A 33 16.40 -1.93 -15.03
CA GLU A 33 16.98 -3.28 -15.19
C GLU A 33 16.40 -4.23 -14.12
N LEU A 34 16.19 -3.75 -12.91
CA LEU A 34 15.60 -4.50 -11.80
C LEU A 34 14.33 -3.84 -11.27
N ARG A 35 13.35 -4.66 -10.93
CA ARG A 35 12.10 -4.25 -10.32
C ARG A 35 12.08 -4.62 -8.85
N LEU A 36 12.02 -3.63 -7.95
CA LEU A 36 11.80 -3.81 -6.52
C LEU A 36 10.36 -3.44 -6.19
N GLN A 37 9.43 -4.35 -6.42
CA GLN A 37 7.98 -4.10 -6.30
C GLN A 37 7.29 -5.02 -5.29
N ALA A 38 7.95 -6.08 -4.82
CA ALA A 38 7.39 -7.00 -3.86
C ALA A 38 7.67 -6.55 -2.41
N PHE A 39 6.61 -6.51 -1.59
CA PHE A 39 6.68 -6.13 -0.18
C PHE A 39 6.09 -7.24 0.69
N GLY A 40 6.93 -8.09 1.23
CA GLY A 40 6.58 -9.28 2.01
C GLY A 40 6.48 -8.95 3.50
N VAL A 41 5.33 -8.46 3.95
CA VAL A 41 5.08 -8.11 5.36
C VAL A 41 3.91 -8.88 5.94
N THR A 42 2.73 -8.76 5.34
CA THR A 42 1.48 -9.34 5.84
C THR A 42 1.48 -10.87 5.75
N GLU A 43 0.96 -11.52 6.79
CA GLU A 43 0.77 -12.98 6.85
C GLU A 43 -0.71 -13.34 6.99
N PRO A 44 -1.14 -14.57 6.70
CA PRO A 44 -2.54 -14.99 6.84
C PRO A 44 -3.12 -14.74 8.24
N THR A 45 -2.28 -14.78 9.27
CA THR A 45 -2.67 -14.59 10.68
C THR A 45 -2.21 -13.27 11.28
N SER A 46 -1.53 -12.40 10.51
CA SER A 46 -0.92 -11.17 11.01
C SER A 46 -0.97 -10.06 9.96
N GLY A 47 -2.10 -9.35 9.90
CA GLY A 47 -2.27 -8.15 9.10
C GLY A 47 -1.99 -6.89 9.92
N THR A 48 -3.03 -6.39 10.60
CA THR A 48 -2.96 -5.20 11.47
C THR A 48 -1.96 -5.36 12.62
N ASP A 49 -1.92 -6.53 13.26
CA ASP A 49 -0.90 -6.86 14.28
C ASP A 49 0.37 -7.39 13.61
N THR A 50 1.08 -6.54 12.89
CA THR A 50 2.33 -6.87 12.19
C THR A 50 3.40 -7.44 13.14
N THR A 51 3.39 -7.05 14.41
CA THR A 51 4.37 -7.54 15.40
C THR A 51 4.17 -9.02 15.77
N SER A 52 3.07 -9.62 15.35
CA SER A 52 2.77 -11.05 15.60
C SER A 52 3.10 -11.96 14.42
N LEU A 53 3.80 -11.46 13.41
CA LEU A 53 4.25 -12.26 12.26
C LEU A 53 5.13 -13.45 12.69
N LYS A 54 5.01 -14.56 11.93
CA LYS A 54 5.63 -15.85 12.24
C LYS A 54 6.73 -16.26 11.27
N THR A 55 6.80 -15.67 10.07
CA THR A 55 7.91 -15.92 9.14
C THR A 55 9.23 -15.70 9.87
N PHE A 56 10.07 -16.72 9.90
CA PHE A 56 11.31 -16.74 10.70
C PHE A 56 12.52 -16.88 9.80
N ALA A 57 13.55 -16.08 10.10
CA ALA A 57 14.85 -16.09 9.44
C ALA A 57 15.91 -16.50 10.48
N LYS A 58 16.38 -17.75 10.42
CA LYS A 58 17.37 -18.32 11.34
C LYS A 58 18.75 -18.23 10.70
N LYS A 59 19.76 -17.76 11.46
CA LYS A 59 21.16 -17.81 11.03
C LYS A 59 21.64 -19.25 10.94
N ASP A 60 22.35 -19.54 9.86
CA ASP A 60 23.14 -20.77 9.70
C ASP A 60 24.58 -20.61 10.25
N ALA A 61 25.39 -21.66 10.09
CA ALA A 61 26.76 -21.67 10.57
C ALA A 61 27.67 -20.63 9.87
N ASN A 62 27.32 -20.16 8.68
CA ASN A 62 28.07 -19.17 7.90
C ASN A 62 27.63 -17.73 8.22
N GLY A 63 26.56 -17.59 9.00
CA GLY A 63 25.93 -16.31 9.31
C GLY A 63 24.88 -15.87 8.31
N ASP A 64 24.59 -16.64 7.26
CA ASP A 64 23.50 -16.44 6.33
C ASP A 64 22.18 -16.83 6.98
N TYR A 65 21.07 -16.40 6.39
CA TYR A 65 19.75 -16.67 6.94
C TYR A 65 19.02 -17.75 6.16
N VAL A 66 18.36 -18.64 6.87
CA VAL A 66 17.42 -19.63 6.34
C VAL A 66 16.02 -19.19 6.72
N VAL A 67 15.19 -18.87 5.72
CA VAL A 67 13.87 -18.30 5.91
C VAL A 67 12.80 -19.35 5.69
N ASN A 68 11.88 -19.44 6.66
CA ASN A 68 10.69 -20.28 6.61
C ASN A 68 9.45 -19.48 6.97
N GLY A 69 8.35 -19.67 6.24
CA GLY A 69 7.09 -19.00 6.51
C GLY A 69 6.27 -18.69 5.26
N GLN A 70 5.31 -17.77 5.41
CA GLN A 70 4.40 -17.39 4.35
C GLN A 70 4.06 -15.91 4.44
N LYS A 71 3.96 -15.25 3.28
CA LYS A 71 3.36 -13.91 3.14
C LYS A 71 2.15 -13.98 2.23
N ILE A 72 1.20 -13.06 2.47
CA ILE A 72 -0.04 -12.95 1.68
C ILE A 72 -0.28 -11.49 1.28
N TRP A 73 -1.09 -11.30 0.27
CA TRP A 73 -1.41 -9.97 -0.31
C TRP A 73 -0.18 -9.24 -0.86
N THR A 74 0.87 -9.99 -1.22
CA THR A 74 2.06 -9.42 -1.84
C THR A 74 1.76 -9.10 -3.30
N SER A 75 1.55 -7.82 -3.58
CA SER A 75 1.32 -7.37 -4.95
C SER A 75 2.58 -7.48 -5.79
N ARG A 76 2.39 -7.88 -7.06
CA ARG A 76 3.41 -7.91 -8.11
C ARG A 76 4.64 -8.80 -7.85
N ALA A 77 4.59 -9.74 -6.91
CA ALA A 77 5.72 -10.64 -6.67
C ALA A 77 6.09 -11.48 -7.91
N GLU A 78 5.12 -11.84 -8.76
CA GLU A 78 5.41 -12.55 -10.02
C GLU A 78 6.29 -11.76 -10.99
N TYR A 79 6.20 -10.43 -10.96
CA TYR A 79 6.85 -9.50 -11.88
C TYR A 79 8.01 -8.74 -11.24
N SER A 80 8.33 -9.04 -10.00
CA SER A 80 9.41 -8.38 -9.24
C SER A 80 10.68 -9.21 -9.28
N ASP A 81 11.81 -8.54 -9.43
CA ASP A 81 13.14 -9.16 -9.34
C ASP A 81 13.63 -9.20 -7.89
N LEU A 82 13.22 -8.23 -7.10
CA LEU A 82 13.63 -8.04 -5.71
C LEU A 82 12.41 -7.94 -4.80
N MET A 83 12.58 -8.34 -3.53
CA MET A 83 11.54 -8.22 -2.48
C MET A 83 12.15 -7.59 -1.23
N ILE A 84 11.42 -6.64 -0.61
CA ILE A 84 11.62 -6.28 0.78
C ILE A 84 10.84 -7.28 1.64
N LEU A 85 11.54 -8.04 2.46
CA LEU A 85 10.96 -9.06 3.33
C LEU A 85 11.14 -8.69 4.79
N LEU A 86 10.04 -8.59 5.54
CA LEU A 86 10.07 -8.49 7.01
C LEU A 86 9.91 -9.89 7.60
N ALA A 87 10.90 -10.35 8.36
CA ALA A 87 10.88 -11.65 9.03
C ALA A 87 11.38 -11.52 10.47
N ARG A 88 11.02 -12.48 11.30
CA ARG A 88 11.50 -12.55 12.68
C ARG A 88 12.87 -13.23 12.74
N THR A 89 13.81 -12.61 13.43
CA THR A 89 15.16 -13.17 13.68
C THR A 89 15.37 -13.57 15.14
N THR A 90 14.59 -12.97 16.06
CA THR A 90 14.58 -13.36 17.47
C THR A 90 13.17 -13.80 17.88
N PRO A 91 13.00 -14.95 18.54
CA PRO A 91 11.71 -15.42 19.02
C PRO A 91 10.97 -14.35 19.85
N LYS A 92 9.63 -14.32 19.74
CA LYS A 92 8.79 -13.29 20.36
C LYS A 92 8.88 -13.30 21.91
N ASP A 93 9.10 -14.44 22.49
CA ASP A 93 9.28 -14.67 23.93
C ASP A 93 10.65 -14.26 24.45
N GLN A 94 11.59 -13.97 23.57
CA GLN A 94 12.97 -13.56 23.91
C GLN A 94 13.21 -12.05 23.73
N VAL A 95 12.18 -11.27 23.37
CA VAL A 95 12.30 -9.81 23.21
C VAL A 95 11.51 -9.06 24.27
N THR A 96 12.01 -7.91 24.68
CA THR A 96 11.35 -7.06 25.69
C THR A 96 10.18 -6.28 25.09
N LYS A 97 10.32 -5.79 23.86
CA LYS A 97 9.30 -5.04 23.14
C LYS A 97 8.81 -5.83 21.92
N LYS A 98 7.50 -5.86 21.69
CA LYS A 98 6.87 -6.57 20.55
C LYS A 98 7.46 -6.16 19.20
N THR A 99 7.99 -4.94 19.07
CA THR A 99 8.58 -4.38 17.85
C THR A 99 10.03 -4.82 17.61
N GLU A 100 10.66 -5.45 18.59
CA GLU A 100 12.02 -5.97 18.49
C GLU A 100 12.05 -7.39 17.90
N GLY A 101 13.24 -7.82 17.47
CA GLY A 101 13.44 -9.15 16.91
C GLY A 101 12.87 -9.36 15.50
N LEU A 102 12.46 -8.28 14.83
CA LEU A 102 12.05 -8.28 13.43
C LEU A 102 13.15 -7.64 12.58
N SER A 103 13.49 -8.26 11.46
CA SER A 103 14.55 -7.81 10.56
C SER A 103 14.05 -7.67 9.14
N VAL A 104 14.65 -6.77 8.38
CA VAL A 104 14.31 -6.53 6.97
C VAL A 104 15.42 -7.06 6.08
N PHE A 105 15.01 -7.78 5.05
CA PHE A 105 15.92 -8.36 4.07
C PHE A 105 15.58 -7.88 2.67
N LEU A 106 16.61 -7.67 1.85
CA LEU A 106 16.47 -7.54 0.41
C LEU A 106 16.68 -8.92 -0.23
N VAL A 107 15.61 -9.54 -0.67
CA VAL A 107 15.65 -10.87 -1.31
C VAL A 107 15.79 -10.71 -2.81
N ASP A 108 16.84 -11.30 -3.41
CA ASP A 108 16.92 -11.50 -4.85
C ASP A 108 16.03 -12.67 -5.25
N MET A 109 14.84 -12.35 -5.77
CA MET A 109 13.82 -13.34 -6.10
C MET A 109 14.21 -14.17 -7.33
N ARG A 110 15.10 -13.66 -8.19
CA ARG A 110 15.57 -14.38 -9.39
C ARG A 110 16.40 -15.61 -8.97
N GLU A 111 17.23 -15.47 -7.93
CA GLU A 111 18.02 -16.55 -7.35
C GLU A 111 17.19 -17.45 -6.43
N ALA A 112 16.23 -16.88 -5.70
CA ALA A 112 15.43 -17.63 -4.75
C ALA A 112 14.34 -18.51 -5.41
N ARG A 113 13.86 -18.17 -6.61
CA ARG A 113 12.87 -18.98 -7.35
C ARG A 113 13.41 -20.38 -7.63
N GLY A 114 12.66 -21.41 -7.25
CA GLY A 114 13.09 -22.81 -7.33
C GLY A 114 14.09 -23.23 -6.23
N HIS A 115 14.51 -22.30 -5.36
CA HIS A 115 15.41 -22.55 -4.25
C HIS A 115 14.77 -22.09 -2.92
N GLY A 116 13.55 -22.55 -2.67
CA GLY A 116 12.81 -22.26 -1.44
C GLY A 116 11.83 -21.09 -1.53
N LEU A 117 11.73 -20.40 -2.65
CA LEU A 117 10.71 -19.38 -2.91
C LEU A 117 9.64 -19.92 -3.87
N GLU A 118 8.39 -19.97 -3.41
CA GLU A 118 7.22 -20.28 -4.23
C GLU A 118 6.23 -19.11 -4.21
N ILE A 119 5.68 -18.75 -5.38
CA ILE A 119 4.73 -17.65 -5.55
C ILE A 119 3.46 -18.21 -6.17
N ARG A 120 2.31 -17.96 -5.54
CA ARG A 120 0.99 -18.37 -6.03
C ARG A 120 0.08 -17.17 -6.23
N PRO A 121 -0.49 -16.98 -7.42
CA PRO A 121 -1.45 -15.91 -7.68
C PRO A 121 -2.72 -16.08 -6.87
N ILE A 122 -3.25 -14.95 -6.37
CA ILE A 122 -4.58 -14.88 -5.75
C ILE A 122 -5.51 -14.15 -6.70
N ARG A 123 -6.64 -14.77 -7.04
CA ARG A 123 -7.70 -14.10 -7.81
C ARG A 123 -8.45 -13.13 -6.90
N THR A 124 -8.42 -11.86 -7.24
CA THR A 124 -9.07 -10.80 -6.48
C THR A 124 -10.07 -10.04 -7.37
N MET A 125 -10.93 -9.23 -6.76
CA MET A 125 -11.87 -8.38 -7.51
C MET A 125 -11.19 -7.22 -8.25
N MET A 126 -9.89 -7.06 -8.10
CA MET A 126 -9.10 -6.00 -8.70
C MET A 126 -7.83 -6.54 -9.36
N ASN A 127 -7.25 -5.79 -10.28
CA ASN A 127 -6.15 -6.25 -11.13
C ASN A 127 -4.78 -5.79 -10.60
N HIS A 128 -4.34 -6.31 -9.44
CA HIS A 128 -3.07 -5.95 -8.80
C HIS A 128 -1.99 -7.03 -8.81
N ALA A 129 -2.20 -8.13 -9.52
CA ALA A 129 -1.28 -9.27 -9.50
C ALA A 129 -0.90 -9.67 -8.06
N THR A 130 -1.92 -9.85 -7.24
CA THR A 130 -1.79 -10.19 -5.82
C THR A 130 -1.40 -11.64 -5.66
N THR A 131 -0.51 -11.94 -4.70
CA THR A 131 0.03 -13.29 -4.52
C THR A 131 0.12 -13.70 -3.06
N GLU A 132 0.16 -15.02 -2.84
CA GLU A 132 0.78 -15.66 -1.69
C GLU A 132 2.23 -15.97 -2.02
N VAL A 133 3.09 -15.88 -1.03
CA VAL A 133 4.53 -16.16 -1.17
C VAL A 133 4.94 -17.10 -0.03
N PHE A 134 5.51 -18.25 -0.39
CA PHE A 134 5.96 -19.26 0.55
C PHE A 134 7.48 -19.33 0.57
N PHE A 135 8.02 -19.50 1.76
CA PHE A 135 9.44 -19.69 1.99
C PHE A 135 9.66 -21.04 2.67
N THR A 136 10.46 -21.90 2.05
CA THR A 136 10.82 -23.21 2.58
C THR A 136 12.34 -23.37 2.48
N ASP A 137 13.01 -23.24 3.61
CA ASP A 137 14.47 -23.26 3.72
C ASP A 137 15.18 -22.31 2.71
N MET A 138 14.50 -21.19 2.38
CA MET A 138 15.03 -20.18 1.45
C MET A 138 16.26 -19.51 2.07
N LYS A 139 17.38 -19.55 1.34
CA LYS A 139 18.61 -18.91 1.77
C LYS A 139 18.63 -17.43 1.41
N VAL A 140 19.04 -16.60 2.36
CA VAL A 140 19.27 -15.17 2.17
C VAL A 140 20.66 -14.84 2.70
N PRO A 141 21.58 -14.36 1.86
CA PRO A 141 22.92 -13.96 2.29
C PRO A 141 22.87 -12.90 3.39
N LYS A 142 23.82 -12.96 4.33
CA LYS A 142 23.91 -11.99 5.45
C LYS A 142 24.06 -10.54 4.99
N GLU A 143 24.71 -10.31 3.88
CA GLU A 143 24.86 -8.99 3.27
C GLU A 143 23.56 -8.40 2.72
N ASN A 144 22.50 -9.19 2.64
CA ASN A 144 21.17 -8.75 2.22
C ASN A 144 20.29 -8.32 3.40
N LEU A 145 20.77 -8.38 4.63
CA LEU A 145 20.13 -7.74 5.79
C LEU A 145 20.20 -6.22 5.62
N ILE A 146 19.05 -5.55 5.67
CA ILE A 146 18.97 -4.09 5.62
C ILE A 146 19.04 -3.51 7.03
N GLY A 147 20.06 -2.69 7.28
CA GLY A 147 20.31 -2.08 8.57
C GLY A 147 20.71 -3.09 9.64
N GLU A 148 20.24 -2.91 10.87
CA GLU A 148 20.59 -3.74 12.03
C GLU A 148 19.55 -4.85 12.25
N GLU A 149 20.04 -6.04 12.62
CA GLU A 149 19.19 -7.16 13.01
C GLU A 149 18.28 -6.79 14.20
N GLY A 150 17.03 -7.21 14.14
CA GLY A 150 16.05 -6.95 15.21
C GLY A 150 15.41 -5.57 15.16
N LYS A 151 15.86 -4.65 14.30
CA LYS A 151 15.31 -3.28 14.18
C LYS A 151 14.44 -3.06 12.92
N GLY A 152 14.15 -4.10 12.18
CA GLY A 152 13.46 -4.04 10.89
C GLY A 152 12.06 -3.41 10.95
N PHE A 153 11.32 -3.60 12.04
CA PHE A 153 10.00 -2.97 12.20
C PHE A 153 10.08 -1.44 12.16
N ARG A 154 11.09 -0.85 12.80
CA ARG A 154 11.33 0.61 12.74
C ARG A 154 11.64 1.08 11.33
N TYR A 155 12.38 0.28 10.56
CA TYR A 155 12.74 0.62 9.18
C TYR A 155 11.52 0.61 8.25
N ILE A 156 10.63 -0.36 8.40
CA ILE A 156 9.35 -0.40 7.68
C ILE A 156 8.49 0.82 8.05
N LEU A 157 8.34 1.12 9.36
CA LEU A 157 7.53 2.24 9.82
C LEU A 157 7.99 3.59 9.27
N SER A 158 9.31 3.79 9.09
CA SER A 158 9.84 5.05 8.55
C SER A 158 9.33 5.39 7.13
N GLY A 159 8.89 4.39 6.37
CA GLY A 159 8.29 4.54 5.05
C GLY A 159 6.77 4.74 5.04
N MET A 160 6.09 4.47 6.16
CA MET A 160 4.64 4.36 6.17
C MET A 160 3.90 5.69 5.95
N ASN A 161 4.48 6.82 6.37
CA ASN A 161 3.86 8.13 6.11
C ASN A 161 3.94 8.48 4.62
N ALA A 162 5.08 8.24 3.98
CA ALA A 162 5.23 8.41 2.53
C ALA A 162 4.22 7.54 1.75
N GLU A 163 4.06 6.27 2.15
CA GLU A 163 3.11 5.36 1.53
C GLU A 163 1.65 5.84 1.69
N ARG A 164 1.26 6.31 2.89
CA ARG A 164 -0.09 6.86 3.12
C ARG A 164 -0.36 8.09 2.26
N ILE A 165 0.60 9.01 2.14
CA ILE A 165 0.50 10.21 1.29
C ILE A 165 0.40 9.82 -0.19
N LEU A 166 1.17 8.82 -0.63
CA LEU A 166 1.15 8.31 -1.99
C LEU A 166 -0.22 7.71 -2.35
N ILE A 167 -0.75 6.82 -1.50
CA ILE A 167 -2.10 6.25 -1.66
C ILE A 167 -3.17 7.35 -1.65
N ALA A 168 -3.06 8.31 -0.76
CA ALA A 168 -4.01 9.43 -0.72
C ALA A 168 -3.99 10.24 -2.03
N SER A 169 -2.81 10.44 -2.62
CA SER A 169 -2.66 11.09 -3.92
C SER A 169 -3.28 10.29 -5.06
N GLU A 170 -3.14 8.96 -5.05
CA GLU A 170 -3.81 8.07 -6.01
C GLU A 170 -5.34 8.16 -5.87
N CYS A 171 -5.86 8.14 -4.64
CA CYS A 171 -7.30 8.30 -4.38
C CYS A 171 -7.84 9.64 -4.92
N VAL A 172 -7.11 10.73 -4.75
CA VAL A 172 -7.49 12.03 -5.32
C VAL A 172 -7.52 11.97 -6.85
N GLY A 173 -6.53 11.31 -7.46
CA GLY A 173 -6.50 11.07 -8.91
C GLY A 173 -7.71 10.26 -9.40
N ASP A 174 -8.05 9.20 -8.70
CA ASP A 174 -9.21 8.37 -8.99
C ASP A 174 -10.53 9.15 -8.86
N ALA A 175 -10.69 9.91 -7.77
CA ALA A 175 -11.87 10.76 -7.56
C ALA A 175 -12.05 11.78 -8.69
N LYS A 176 -10.97 12.43 -9.12
CA LYS A 176 -10.99 13.35 -10.28
C LYS A 176 -11.46 12.66 -11.55
N TRP A 177 -10.95 11.46 -11.81
CA TRP A 177 -11.37 10.67 -12.97
C TRP A 177 -12.85 10.33 -12.92
N PHE A 178 -13.38 9.82 -11.80
CA PHE A 178 -14.79 9.48 -11.63
C PHE A 178 -15.69 10.69 -11.82
N ILE A 179 -15.34 11.83 -11.23
CA ILE A 179 -16.11 13.07 -11.32
C ILE A 179 -16.14 13.57 -12.77
N ALA A 180 -15.00 13.56 -13.46
CA ALA A 180 -14.92 13.98 -14.86
C ALA A 180 -15.77 13.05 -15.76
N LYS A 181 -15.66 11.73 -15.56
CA LYS A 181 -16.40 10.72 -16.32
C LYS A 181 -17.91 10.85 -16.11
N ALA A 182 -18.34 10.96 -14.83
CA ALA A 182 -19.76 11.16 -14.50
C ALA A 182 -20.33 12.46 -15.06
N SER A 183 -19.57 13.55 -14.96
CA SER A 183 -19.99 14.87 -15.46
C SER A 183 -20.12 14.89 -16.99
N ALA A 184 -19.19 14.28 -17.72
CA ALA A 184 -19.29 14.15 -19.18
C ALA A 184 -20.52 13.34 -19.57
N TYR A 185 -20.67 12.14 -19.00
CA TYR A 185 -21.82 11.28 -19.28
C TYR A 185 -23.16 11.96 -18.96
N ALA A 186 -23.25 12.69 -17.85
CA ALA A 186 -24.47 13.40 -17.45
C ALA A 186 -24.86 14.53 -18.41
N LYS A 187 -23.91 15.14 -19.11
CA LYS A 187 -24.16 16.18 -20.13
C LYS A 187 -24.68 15.59 -21.45
N ASP A 188 -24.15 14.41 -21.83
CA ASP A 188 -24.42 13.82 -23.14
C ASP A 188 -25.63 12.88 -23.12
N ARG A 189 -25.85 12.14 -22.03
CA ARG A 189 -26.93 11.18 -21.90
C ARG A 189 -28.29 11.88 -21.78
N ALA A 190 -29.14 11.74 -22.79
CA ALA A 190 -30.49 12.27 -22.77
C ALA A 190 -31.53 11.19 -22.39
N VAL A 191 -32.44 11.52 -21.49
CA VAL A 191 -33.58 10.70 -21.06
C VAL A 191 -34.78 11.63 -20.92
N PHE A 192 -35.95 11.22 -21.40
CA PHE A 192 -37.15 12.08 -21.47
C PHE A 192 -36.89 13.41 -22.20
N GLY A 193 -36.09 13.38 -23.27
CA GLY A 193 -35.84 14.52 -24.14
C GLY A 193 -34.90 15.58 -23.63
N ARG A 194 -34.18 15.33 -22.51
CA ARG A 194 -33.20 16.27 -21.95
C ARG A 194 -32.01 15.53 -21.32
N PRO A 195 -30.83 16.18 -21.23
CA PRO A 195 -29.66 15.62 -20.53
C PRO A 195 -29.99 15.28 -19.07
N ILE A 196 -29.54 14.11 -18.61
CA ILE A 196 -29.75 13.68 -17.21
C ILE A 196 -29.08 14.61 -16.20
N GLY A 197 -28.03 15.31 -16.61
CA GLY A 197 -27.34 16.32 -15.81
C GLY A 197 -28.21 17.54 -15.43
N GLN A 198 -29.43 17.69 -16.00
CA GLN A 198 -30.40 18.68 -15.55
C GLN A 198 -31.19 18.27 -14.31
N ASN A 199 -30.97 17.04 -13.80
CA ASN A 199 -31.65 16.57 -12.60
C ASN A 199 -30.76 16.75 -11.36
N GLN A 200 -31.29 17.33 -10.30
CA GLN A 200 -30.58 17.52 -9.02
C GLN A 200 -30.11 16.19 -8.41
N GLY A 201 -30.89 15.10 -8.60
CA GLY A 201 -30.49 13.76 -8.18
C GLY A 201 -29.23 13.23 -8.86
N ILE A 202 -28.80 13.81 -9.97
CA ILE A 202 -27.53 13.53 -10.65
C ILE A 202 -26.47 14.58 -10.29
N GLN A 203 -26.84 15.85 -10.29
CA GLN A 203 -25.91 16.97 -10.02
C GLN A 203 -25.35 16.94 -8.61
N PHE A 204 -26.22 16.77 -7.60
CA PHE A 204 -25.82 16.91 -6.20
C PHE A 204 -24.83 15.84 -5.71
N PRO A 205 -24.99 14.54 -6.00
CA PRO A 205 -23.99 13.55 -5.67
C PRO A 205 -22.62 13.83 -6.29
N ILE A 206 -22.57 14.26 -7.56
CA ILE A 206 -21.32 14.60 -8.26
C ILE A 206 -20.68 15.84 -7.63
N ALA A 207 -21.47 16.90 -7.37
CA ALA A 207 -20.98 18.14 -6.75
C ALA A 207 -20.46 17.91 -5.33
N LYS A 208 -21.15 17.06 -4.53
CA LYS A 208 -20.72 16.68 -3.19
C LYS A 208 -19.41 15.89 -3.22
N ALA A 209 -19.32 14.90 -4.11
CA ALA A 209 -18.07 14.13 -4.31
C ALA A 209 -16.90 15.05 -4.71
N TYR A 210 -17.16 16.05 -5.58
CA TYR A 210 -16.13 17.06 -5.92
C TYR A 210 -15.69 17.86 -4.71
N ALA A 211 -16.61 18.36 -3.87
CA ALA A 211 -16.26 19.13 -2.68
C ALA A 211 -15.42 18.32 -1.69
N ASN A 212 -15.81 17.06 -1.42
CA ASN A 212 -15.09 16.15 -0.54
C ASN A 212 -13.70 15.79 -1.09
N MET A 213 -13.59 15.54 -2.40
CA MET A 213 -12.29 15.32 -3.05
C MET A 213 -11.38 16.55 -2.91
N ARG A 214 -11.90 17.77 -3.07
CA ARG A 214 -11.11 19.00 -2.89
C ARG A 214 -10.62 19.16 -1.46
N ALA A 215 -11.45 18.86 -0.46
CA ALA A 215 -11.04 18.88 0.94
C ALA A 215 -9.93 17.84 1.22
N ALA A 216 -10.10 16.63 0.72
CA ALA A 216 -9.09 15.58 0.82
C ALA A 216 -7.77 15.99 0.14
N GLU A 217 -7.83 16.59 -1.05
CA GLU A 217 -6.64 17.08 -1.77
C GLU A 217 -5.86 18.14 -0.97
N LEU A 218 -6.54 19.03 -0.25
CA LEU A 218 -5.88 20.01 0.62
C LEU A 218 -5.16 19.31 1.79
N MET A 219 -5.75 18.28 2.38
CA MET A 219 -5.09 17.49 3.43
C MET A 219 -3.88 16.73 2.89
N VAL A 220 -3.97 16.16 1.68
CA VAL A 220 -2.82 15.53 1.01
C VAL A 220 -1.67 16.52 0.82
N LYS A 221 -1.97 17.74 0.35
CA LYS A 221 -0.95 18.79 0.18
C LYS A 221 -0.29 19.18 1.49
N GLU A 222 -1.06 19.30 2.57
CA GLU A 222 -0.51 19.61 3.90
C GLU A 222 0.38 18.49 4.42
N ALA A 223 -0.06 17.23 4.31
CA ALA A 223 0.74 16.08 4.68
C ALA A 223 2.06 16.00 3.88
N THR A 224 2.00 16.24 2.57
CA THR A 224 3.18 16.29 1.68
C THR A 224 4.13 17.41 2.10
N ARG A 225 3.63 18.62 2.30
CA ARG A 225 4.43 19.78 2.72
C ARG A 225 5.20 19.52 4.02
N LYS A 226 4.54 18.94 5.02
CA LYS A 226 5.18 18.56 6.28
C LYS A 226 6.23 17.46 6.10
N TYR A 227 5.91 16.45 5.31
CA TYR A 227 6.82 15.34 5.04
C TYR A 227 8.12 15.84 4.35
N GLU A 228 7.99 16.67 3.32
CA GLU A 228 9.15 17.23 2.60
C GLU A 228 9.99 18.17 3.46
N ALA A 229 9.35 18.88 4.39
CA ALA A 229 10.04 19.73 5.36
C ALA A 229 10.69 18.94 6.53
N GLY A 230 10.59 17.60 6.55
CA GLY A 230 11.11 16.78 7.64
C GLY A 230 10.37 16.95 8.97
N MET A 231 9.16 17.51 8.94
CA MET A 231 8.31 17.72 10.12
C MET A 231 7.56 16.42 10.46
N ASP A 232 7.10 16.30 11.71
CA ASP A 232 6.15 15.25 12.05
C ASP A 232 4.84 15.45 11.26
N CYS A 233 4.44 14.42 10.53
CA CYS A 233 3.27 14.42 9.66
C CYS A 233 2.39 13.18 9.84
N GLY A 234 2.58 12.42 10.92
CA GLY A 234 1.85 11.17 11.15
C GLY A 234 0.34 11.36 11.19
N ALA A 235 -0.14 12.41 11.85
CA ALA A 235 -1.56 12.75 11.92
C ALA A 235 -2.12 13.12 10.54
N GLU A 236 -1.44 14.02 9.83
CA GLU A 236 -1.87 14.50 8.52
C GLU A 236 -1.83 13.39 7.45
N ALA A 237 -0.80 12.54 7.45
CA ALA A 237 -0.70 11.40 6.53
C ALA A 237 -1.86 10.40 6.75
N ASN A 238 -2.23 10.14 8.00
CA ASN A 238 -3.38 9.31 8.34
C ASN A 238 -4.70 9.96 7.90
N MET A 239 -4.92 11.23 8.21
CA MET A 239 -6.12 11.96 7.80
C MET A 239 -6.23 12.05 6.28
N ALA A 240 -5.13 12.38 5.60
CA ALA A 240 -5.09 12.46 4.13
C ALA A 240 -5.51 11.13 3.49
N LYS A 241 -4.96 10.00 3.97
CA LYS A 241 -5.29 8.68 3.45
C LYS A 241 -6.77 8.33 3.67
N MET A 242 -7.30 8.57 4.86
CA MET A 242 -8.69 8.28 5.19
C MET A 242 -9.65 9.12 4.34
N LEU A 243 -9.49 10.44 4.37
CA LEU A 243 -10.37 11.36 3.65
C LEU A 243 -10.33 11.15 2.14
N ALA A 244 -9.14 10.91 1.57
CA ALA A 244 -9.00 10.69 0.14
C ALA A 244 -9.59 9.35 -0.31
N ALA A 245 -9.43 8.27 0.48
CA ALA A 245 -10.04 6.98 0.21
C ALA A 245 -11.57 7.05 0.23
N ASP A 246 -12.14 7.75 1.21
CA ASP A 246 -13.59 7.92 1.33
C ASP A 246 -14.13 8.79 0.19
N ALA A 247 -13.48 9.91 -0.13
CA ALA A 247 -13.87 10.78 -1.24
C ALA A 247 -13.79 10.07 -2.60
N SER A 248 -12.76 9.23 -2.81
CA SER A 248 -12.62 8.44 -4.04
C SER A 248 -13.75 7.43 -4.18
N PHE A 249 -14.09 6.72 -3.10
CA PHE A 249 -15.17 5.75 -3.15
C PHE A 249 -16.56 6.41 -3.27
N GLU A 250 -16.78 7.57 -2.65
CA GLU A 250 -18.00 8.39 -2.87
C GLU A 250 -18.12 8.80 -4.35
N ALA A 251 -17.04 9.28 -4.95
CA ALA A 251 -17.00 9.65 -6.37
C ALA A 251 -17.26 8.44 -7.28
N ALA A 252 -16.73 7.26 -6.94
CA ALA A 252 -16.98 6.02 -7.66
C ALA A 252 -18.46 5.62 -7.62
N ASN A 253 -19.10 5.71 -6.44
CA ASN A 253 -20.53 5.44 -6.29
C ASN A 253 -21.38 6.44 -7.10
N ALA A 254 -21.07 7.73 -7.06
CA ALA A 254 -21.75 8.74 -7.85
C ALA A 254 -21.59 8.47 -9.37
N CYS A 255 -20.40 8.06 -9.79
CA CYS A 255 -20.12 7.79 -11.20
C CYS A 255 -20.87 6.55 -11.72
N ILE A 256 -20.79 5.42 -11.03
CA ILE A 256 -21.47 4.19 -11.47
C ILE A 256 -23.00 4.38 -11.48
N GLN A 257 -23.55 5.06 -10.47
CA GLN A 257 -24.96 5.38 -10.39
C GLN A 257 -25.41 6.31 -11.54
N THR A 258 -24.58 7.30 -11.89
CA THR A 258 -24.86 8.23 -13.01
C THR A 258 -24.90 7.50 -14.35
N HIS A 259 -24.05 6.49 -14.56
CA HIS A 259 -24.02 5.69 -15.79
C HIS A 259 -25.18 4.67 -15.86
N GLY A 260 -25.80 4.32 -14.72
CA GLY A 260 -26.85 3.30 -14.67
C GLY A 260 -26.33 1.95 -15.19
N GLY A 261 -27.07 1.28 -16.06
CA GLY A 261 -26.67 0.01 -16.66
C GLY A 261 -25.32 0.06 -17.39
N PHE A 262 -24.98 1.17 -18.02
CA PHE A 262 -23.68 1.35 -18.70
C PHE A 262 -22.50 1.44 -17.73
N GLY A 263 -22.72 1.72 -16.45
CA GLY A 263 -21.70 1.67 -15.42
C GLY A 263 -21.14 0.25 -15.16
N PHE A 264 -21.88 -0.79 -15.55
CA PHE A 264 -21.48 -2.18 -15.46
C PHE A 264 -20.79 -2.71 -16.74
N ALA A 265 -20.81 -1.95 -17.82
CA ALA A 265 -20.20 -2.34 -19.08
C ALA A 265 -18.69 -2.08 -19.05
N GLU A 266 -17.89 -3.10 -19.40
CA GLU A 266 -16.42 -3.02 -19.36
C GLU A 266 -15.87 -1.89 -20.25
N GLU A 267 -16.49 -1.61 -21.39
CA GLU A 267 -16.10 -0.55 -22.33
C GLU A 267 -16.08 0.86 -21.74
N TYR A 268 -16.79 1.09 -20.62
CA TYR A 268 -16.82 2.38 -19.93
C TYR A 268 -15.72 2.50 -18.87
N ASP A 269 -15.05 1.41 -18.48
CA ASP A 269 -14.03 1.36 -17.41
C ASP A 269 -14.53 1.72 -16.00
N VAL A 270 -15.79 2.12 -15.84
CA VAL A 270 -16.33 2.58 -14.55
C VAL A 270 -16.36 1.42 -13.55
N GLU A 271 -16.84 0.24 -13.95
CA GLU A 271 -16.92 -0.94 -13.08
C GLU A 271 -15.53 -1.39 -12.61
N ARG A 272 -14.53 -1.37 -13.50
CA ARG A 272 -13.15 -1.75 -13.17
C ARG A 272 -12.56 -0.79 -12.15
N LYS A 273 -12.64 0.50 -12.42
CA LYS A 273 -12.16 1.55 -11.51
C LYS A 273 -12.90 1.55 -10.17
N PHE A 274 -14.22 1.26 -10.17
CA PHE A 274 -15.00 1.11 -8.95
C PHE A 274 -14.48 -0.01 -8.06
N ARG A 275 -14.14 -1.17 -8.64
CA ARG A 275 -13.53 -2.30 -7.92
C ARG A 275 -12.14 -1.95 -7.38
N GLU A 276 -11.32 -1.27 -8.18
CA GLU A 276 -9.95 -0.87 -7.82
C GLU A 276 -9.94 0.12 -6.66
N THR A 277 -10.73 1.19 -6.73
CA THR A 277 -10.72 2.24 -5.70
C THR A 277 -11.24 1.76 -4.33
N ARG A 278 -12.02 0.66 -4.29
CA ARG A 278 -12.49 0.08 -3.03
C ARG A 278 -11.35 -0.41 -2.13
N LEU A 279 -10.22 -0.81 -2.72
CA LEU A 279 -9.03 -1.24 -1.98
C LEU A 279 -8.55 -0.19 -0.98
N TYR A 280 -8.57 1.06 -1.36
CA TYR A 280 -7.95 2.14 -0.58
C TYR A 280 -8.58 2.36 0.79
N GLN A 281 -9.80 1.92 1.02
CA GLN A 281 -10.41 1.96 2.36
C GLN A 281 -9.86 0.87 3.30
N VAL A 282 -9.18 -0.15 2.75
CA VAL A 282 -8.62 -1.29 3.49
C VAL A 282 -7.10 -1.21 3.59
N ALA A 283 -6.40 -0.91 2.50
CA ALA A 283 -4.94 -0.90 2.39
C ALA A 283 -4.39 0.54 2.26
N PRO A 284 -3.15 0.81 2.65
CA PRO A 284 -2.21 -0.05 3.40
C PRO A 284 -2.54 -0.16 4.88
N ILE A 285 -3.44 0.68 5.37
CA ILE A 285 -3.92 0.71 6.75
C ILE A 285 -5.44 0.92 6.74
N SER A 286 -6.16 0.22 7.60
CA SER A 286 -7.61 0.36 7.70
C SER A 286 -8.02 1.70 8.33
N THR A 287 -9.20 2.20 7.94
CA THR A 287 -9.81 3.40 8.55
C THR A 287 -9.94 3.27 10.06
N ASN A 288 -10.24 2.07 10.58
CA ASN A 288 -10.36 1.84 12.02
C ASN A 288 -9.06 2.13 12.77
N LEU A 289 -7.91 1.67 12.25
CA LEU A 289 -6.61 1.98 12.84
C LEU A 289 -6.25 3.46 12.77
N ILE A 290 -6.62 4.13 11.68
CA ILE A 290 -6.41 5.57 11.55
C ILE A 290 -7.21 6.31 12.62
N LEU A 291 -8.49 5.97 12.79
CA LEU A 291 -9.35 6.60 13.81
C LEU A 291 -8.84 6.33 15.22
N SER A 292 -8.41 5.09 15.52
CA SER A 292 -7.77 4.78 16.81
C SER A 292 -6.51 5.60 17.05
N HIS A 293 -5.65 5.74 16.04
CA HIS A 293 -4.45 6.57 16.13
C HIS A 293 -4.77 8.04 16.41
N LEU A 294 -5.74 8.61 15.71
CA LEU A 294 -6.17 10.00 15.91
C LEU A 294 -6.77 10.21 17.31
N ALA A 295 -7.61 9.27 17.76
CA ALA A 295 -8.21 9.35 19.09
C ALA A 295 -7.15 9.29 20.19
N GLU A 296 -6.23 8.34 20.14
CA GLU A 296 -5.20 8.13 21.16
C GLU A 296 -4.10 9.20 21.12
N HIS A 297 -3.52 9.43 19.94
CA HIS A 297 -2.27 10.21 19.83
C HIS A 297 -2.49 11.69 19.49
N VAL A 298 -3.63 12.06 18.92
CA VAL A 298 -3.94 13.46 18.58
C VAL A 298 -4.90 14.07 19.60
N LEU A 299 -5.96 13.34 19.96
CA LEU A 299 -6.99 13.83 20.88
C LEU A 299 -6.72 13.46 22.35
N GLY A 300 -5.70 12.64 22.64
CA GLY A 300 -5.33 12.25 24.00
C GLY A 300 -6.34 11.35 24.69
N MET A 301 -7.18 10.64 23.93
CA MET A 301 -8.16 9.71 24.49
C MET A 301 -7.49 8.43 25.02
N PRO A 302 -8.09 7.74 26.01
CA PRO A 302 -7.60 6.45 26.45
C PRO A 302 -7.56 5.43 25.32
N ARG A 303 -6.56 4.56 25.35
CA ARG A 303 -6.43 3.47 24.40
C ARG A 303 -7.64 2.53 24.48
N SER A 304 -8.18 2.13 23.32
CA SER A 304 -9.40 1.34 23.22
C SER A 304 -9.18 -0.18 23.37
N TYR A 305 -7.93 -0.66 23.28
CA TYR A 305 -7.58 -2.11 23.37
C TYR A 305 -6.13 -2.32 23.84
#